data_4584bc18039c4147707b9cab0d57eae0
#
_entry.id   4584bc18039c4147707b9cab0d57eae0
#
_cell.length_a   1.000
_cell.length_b   1.000
_cell.length_c   1.000
_cell.angle_alpha   90.00
_cell.angle_beta   90.00
_cell.angle_gamma   90.00
#
_symmetry.space_group_name_H-M   'P 1'
#
loop_
_entity.id
_entity.type
_entity.pdbx_description
1 polymer ?
#
loop_
_entity_poly.entity_id
_entity_poly.type
_entity_poly.pdbx_seq_one_letter_code
_entity_poly.pdbx_strand_id
1 'polypeptide(L)'
;MVAAIVVASVIILTQCFSNHENDSGTSIMVEVSATENEFDKIMDRCCEVMEKRIQLFCEDEPGLVKAKFSIKRTNDNKRIRIDFKNVELGHDQVARVLNLLQSQGCLQFYETYTFNELSDCFYKANVKLAEKDNPNLEADFKFLYEGPLFDLLKHSFNQIAPGKYEAERTACVGKAKAIDTLAINQMLIETRDLFPHDLKLAWTVEPEIVDDSEVLGLIALKLSPDNKCALNGEAISDARLEYSSYNGEPEILIMMNNEGAKSWQRITGNNIGRQIAIVFDGYVYFYPVVTSEIPNGRATISGGNLTTEEAINIVNILKAGMLPVPVTVVE
;
A
#
# COMPACT_ATOMS: atom_id res chain seq x y z
N MET A 1 4.33 4.39 -10.98
CA MET A 1 5.40 5.36 -10.64
C MET A 1 6.10 5.06 -9.33
N VAL A 2 5.55 4.27 -8.43
CA VAL A 2 6.25 3.82 -7.20
C VAL A 2 7.21 2.67 -7.49
N ALA A 3 6.85 1.71 -8.33
CA ALA A 3 7.80 0.69 -8.81
C ALA A 3 8.93 1.30 -9.66
N ALA A 4 8.63 2.32 -10.47
CA ALA A 4 9.64 3.04 -11.26
C ALA A 4 10.55 3.94 -10.40
N ILE A 5 10.07 4.48 -9.26
CA ILE A 5 10.89 5.28 -8.35
C ILE A 5 11.87 4.39 -7.57
N VAL A 6 11.47 3.18 -7.19
CA VAL A 6 12.37 2.21 -6.53
C VAL A 6 13.48 1.75 -7.49
N VAL A 7 13.16 1.51 -8.77
CA VAL A 7 14.16 1.10 -9.77
C VAL A 7 15.10 2.25 -10.18
N ALA A 8 14.60 3.50 -10.25
CA ALA A 8 15.45 4.65 -10.58
C ALA A 8 16.42 5.03 -9.45
N SER A 9 16.07 4.77 -8.18
CA SER A 9 16.95 5.03 -7.03
C SER A 9 18.10 4.01 -6.92
N VAL A 10 17.90 2.78 -7.40
CA VAL A 10 18.88 1.69 -7.33
C VAL A 10 20.08 1.91 -8.27
N ILE A 11 19.93 2.66 -9.36
CA ILE A 11 21.02 2.89 -10.32
C ILE A 11 22.08 3.88 -9.80
N ILE A 12 21.77 4.71 -8.80
CA ILE A 12 22.70 5.72 -8.26
C ILE A 12 23.58 5.16 -7.13
N LEU A 13 23.19 4.05 -6.50
CA LEU A 13 23.84 3.52 -5.30
C LEU A 13 25.12 2.70 -5.53
N THR A 14 25.54 2.45 -6.78
CA THR A 14 26.75 1.65 -7.07
C THR A 14 28.05 2.46 -7.17
N GLN A 15 28.06 3.76 -6.91
CA GLN A 15 29.28 4.58 -7.09
C GLN A 15 29.81 5.32 -5.85
N CYS A 16 29.24 5.19 -4.68
CA CYS A 16 29.72 5.90 -3.49
C CYS A 16 30.27 4.96 -2.44
N PHE A 17 31.40 4.30 -2.69
CA PHE A 17 32.10 3.60 -1.62
C PHE A 17 33.61 3.58 -1.82
N SER A 18 34.28 4.57 -1.30
CA SER A 18 35.58 4.43 -0.66
C SER A 18 36.07 5.80 -0.23
N ASN A 19 35.97 6.11 1.04
CA ASN A 19 36.91 6.96 1.74
C ASN A 19 36.56 7.06 3.22
N HIS A 20 36.84 5.97 3.96
CA HIS A 20 37.33 6.07 5.34
C HIS A 20 37.99 4.75 5.70
N GLU A 21 39.21 4.87 6.15
CA GLU A 21 40.10 3.78 6.53
C GLU A 21 39.46 2.87 7.60
N ASN A 22 39.47 1.55 7.35
CA ASN A 22 39.31 0.44 8.28
C ASN A 22 37.91 -0.15 8.59
N ASP A 23 36.82 0.18 7.93
CA ASP A 23 35.58 -0.63 8.02
C ASP A 23 35.08 -0.97 6.60
N SER A 24 35.43 -2.14 6.10
CA SER A 24 34.82 -2.68 4.87
C SER A 24 33.37 -3.12 5.17
N GLY A 25 32.37 -2.52 4.52
CA GLY A 25 30.97 -2.88 4.71
C GLY A 25 29.99 -1.90 4.06
N THR A 26 28.72 -2.31 3.93
CA THR A 26 27.66 -1.46 3.37
C THR A 26 27.17 -0.43 4.38
N SER A 27 27.05 0.84 3.96
CA SER A 27 26.49 1.93 4.75
C SER A 27 25.29 2.54 4.02
N ILE A 28 24.21 2.80 4.74
CA ILE A 28 22.96 3.38 4.22
C ILE A 28 22.61 4.61 5.05
N MET A 29 22.28 5.71 4.38
CA MET A 29 21.85 6.95 5.02
C MET A 29 20.36 7.21 4.78
N VAL A 30 19.65 7.53 5.85
CA VAL A 30 18.21 7.81 5.81
C VAL A 30 17.94 9.19 6.39
N GLU A 31 17.21 10.03 5.67
CA GLU A 31 16.73 11.32 6.14
C GLU A 31 15.31 11.20 6.71
N VAL A 32 15.09 11.82 7.88
CA VAL A 32 13.81 11.77 8.60
C VAL A 32 13.07 13.08 8.41
N SER A 33 11.88 13.02 7.83
CA SER A 33 11.02 14.18 7.58
C SER A 33 10.13 14.47 8.79
N ALA A 34 10.63 15.24 9.76
CA ALA A 34 9.87 15.62 10.95
C ALA A 34 9.88 17.13 11.18
N THR A 35 8.82 17.65 11.81
CA THR A 35 8.73 19.05 12.28
C THR A 35 9.48 19.21 13.62
N GLU A 36 9.92 20.43 13.94
CA GLU A 36 10.79 20.72 15.10
C GLU A 36 10.22 20.31 16.47
N ASN A 37 8.89 20.28 16.62
CA ASN A 37 8.26 19.85 17.85
C ASN A 37 8.33 18.30 18.00
N GLU A 38 8.96 17.82 19.06
CA GLU A 38 9.15 16.38 19.38
C GLU A 38 10.16 15.64 18.50
N PHE A 39 11.01 16.34 17.75
CA PHE A 39 11.95 15.76 16.80
C PHE A 39 12.82 14.64 17.41
N ASP A 40 13.35 14.84 18.61
CA ASP A 40 14.19 13.83 19.27
C ASP A 40 13.44 12.52 19.56
N LYS A 41 12.19 12.60 20.03
CA LYS A 41 11.36 11.39 20.26
C LYS A 41 11.04 10.65 18.95
N ILE A 42 10.79 11.41 17.89
CA ILE A 42 10.54 10.85 16.55
C ILE A 42 11.78 10.12 16.05
N MET A 43 12.96 10.75 16.19
CA MET A 43 14.24 10.16 15.80
C MET A 43 14.55 8.90 16.60
N ASP A 44 14.35 8.91 17.93
CA ASP A 44 14.52 7.73 18.79
C ASP A 44 13.63 6.59 18.32
N ARG A 45 12.37 6.89 18.07
CA ARG A 45 11.42 5.87 17.60
C ARG A 45 11.74 5.35 16.19
N CYS A 46 12.20 6.21 15.29
CA CYS A 46 12.71 5.77 13.98
C CYS A 46 13.90 4.82 14.14
N CYS A 47 14.88 5.16 14.98
CA CYS A 47 16.02 4.29 15.24
C CYS A 47 15.59 2.92 15.79
N GLU A 48 14.71 2.89 16.80
CA GLU A 48 14.19 1.63 17.38
C GLU A 48 13.51 0.74 16.32
N VAL A 49 12.62 1.33 15.50
CA VAL A 49 11.90 0.57 14.46
C VAL A 49 12.85 0.06 13.39
N MET A 50 13.81 0.91 12.95
CA MET A 50 14.79 0.52 11.94
C MET A 50 15.73 -0.56 12.46
N GLU A 51 16.19 -0.46 13.72
CA GLU A 51 17.04 -1.47 14.35
C GLU A 51 16.34 -2.83 14.35
N LYS A 52 15.07 -2.86 14.75
CA LYS A 52 14.29 -4.09 14.76
C LYS A 52 14.07 -4.65 13.35
N ARG A 53 13.82 -3.80 12.35
CA ARG A 53 13.66 -4.23 10.94
C ARG A 53 14.93 -4.86 10.40
N ILE A 54 16.08 -4.22 10.63
CA ILE A 54 17.37 -4.73 10.19
C ILE A 54 17.75 -6.02 10.93
N GLN A 55 17.45 -6.11 12.23
CA GLN A 55 17.66 -7.34 12.99
C GLN A 55 16.87 -8.50 12.40
N LEU A 56 15.56 -8.33 12.17
CA LEU A 56 14.71 -9.37 11.58
C LEU A 56 15.17 -9.74 10.16
N PHE A 57 15.56 -8.76 9.36
CA PHE A 57 16.14 -9.01 8.04
C PHE A 57 17.39 -9.89 8.12
N CYS A 58 18.31 -9.58 9.03
CA CYS A 58 19.54 -10.38 9.21
C CYS A 58 19.24 -11.80 9.73
N GLU A 59 18.21 -11.99 10.55
CA GLU A 59 17.78 -13.29 11.05
C GLU A 59 17.22 -14.18 9.94
N ASP A 60 16.47 -13.60 8.99
CA ASP A 60 15.82 -14.32 7.89
C ASP A 60 16.76 -14.50 6.68
N GLU A 61 17.84 -13.74 6.57
CA GLU A 61 18.71 -13.75 5.40
C GLU A 61 19.87 -14.75 5.55
N PRO A 62 19.94 -15.79 4.70
CA PRO A 62 21.04 -16.73 4.71
C PRO A 62 22.40 -16.00 4.54
N GLY A 63 23.30 -16.20 5.47
CA GLY A 63 24.62 -15.56 5.48
C GLY A 63 24.72 -14.28 6.28
N LEU A 64 23.62 -13.66 6.71
CA LEU A 64 23.61 -12.47 7.55
C LEU A 64 23.25 -12.71 9.02
N VAL A 65 22.89 -13.92 9.41
CA VAL A 65 22.48 -14.28 10.79
C VAL A 65 23.49 -13.84 11.87
N LYS A 66 24.77 -13.70 11.52
CA LYS A 66 25.83 -13.21 12.41
C LYS A 66 26.35 -11.82 12.05
N ALA A 67 25.71 -11.15 11.09
CA ALA A 67 26.11 -9.82 10.68
C ALA A 67 25.97 -8.84 11.85
N LYS A 68 26.99 -8.01 12.02
CA LYS A 68 26.94 -6.92 13.00
C LYS A 68 26.58 -5.64 12.25
N PHE A 69 25.62 -4.91 12.78
CA PHE A 69 25.26 -3.60 12.26
C PHE A 69 25.23 -2.56 13.39
N SER A 70 25.23 -1.31 13.04
CA SER A 70 25.03 -0.21 13.99
C SER A 70 24.13 0.85 13.37
N ILE A 71 23.25 1.42 14.17
CA ILE A 71 22.38 2.51 13.79
C ILE A 71 22.73 3.73 14.63
N LYS A 72 23.01 4.85 13.98
CA LYS A 72 23.44 6.08 14.67
C LYS A 72 22.80 7.31 14.03
N ARG A 73 22.41 8.27 14.84
CA ARG A 73 22.07 9.61 14.37
C ARG A 73 23.33 10.32 13.88
N THR A 74 23.19 11.11 12.84
CA THR A 74 24.26 11.99 12.36
C THR A 74 24.38 13.24 13.23
N ASN A 75 25.50 13.94 13.12
CA ASN A 75 25.76 15.15 13.91
C ASN A 75 24.79 16.31 13.61
N ASP A 76 24.19 16.34 12.41
CA ASP A 76 23.16 17.30 12.03
C ASP A 76 21.78 16.95 12.61
N ASN A 77 21.68 15.81 13.27
CA ASN A 77 20.50 15.25 13.93
C ASN A 77 19.26 15.06 13.00
N LYS A 78 19.45 15.13 11.68
CA LYS A 78 18.37 14.96 10.68
C LYS A 78 18.39 13.62 9.99
N ARG A 79 19.50 12.90 10.09
CA ARG A 79 19.73 11.64 9.38
C ARG A 79 20.09 10.53 10.35
N ILE A 80 19.80 9.31 9.91
CA ILE A 80 20.16 8.06 10.58
C ILE A 80 21.11 7.32 9.65
N ARG A 81 22.28 6.93 10.17
CA ARG A 81 23.26 6.12 9.47
C ARG A 81 23.16 4.68 9.95
N ILE A 82 23.11 3.75 9.02
CA ILE A 82 23.05 2.31 9.24
C ILE A 82 24.30 1.70 8.61
N ASP A 83 25.18 1.12 9.41
CA ASP A 83 26.42 0.52 8.96
C ASP A 83 26.40 -1.00 9.19
N PHE A 84 26.56 -1.80 8.13
CA PHE A 84 26.81 -3.24 8.21
C PHE A 84 28.32 -3.47 8.28
N LYS A 85 28.80 -3.97 9.42
CA LYS A 85 30.24 -4.10 9.70
C LYS A 85 30.82 -5.35 9.06
N ASN A 86 31.85 -5.17 8.23
CA ASN A 86 32.56 -6.25 7.53
C ASN A 86 31.62 -7.13 6.65
N VAL A 87 30.51 -6.56 6.17
CA VAL A 87 29.56 -7.24 5.30
C VAL A 87 29.23 -6.32 4.14
N GLU A 88 29.50 -6.76 2.94
CA GLU A 88 29.00 -6.15 1.72
C GLU A 88 27.69 -6.83 1.34
N LEU A 89 26.59 -6.07 1.32
CA LEU A 89 25.29 -6.57 0.87
C LEU A 89 25.27 -6.70 -0.65
N GLY A 90 24.77 -7.81 -1.13
CA GLY A 90 24.49 -7.99 -2.55
C GLY A 90 23.39 -7.05 -3.03
N HIS A 91 23.27 -6.88 -4.36
CA HIS A 91 22.32 -5.94 -4.97
C HIS A 91 20.86 -6.17 -4.49
N ASP A 92 20.43 -7.43 -4.49
CA ASP A 92 19.06 -7.80 -4.05
C ASP A 92 18.86 -7.54 -2.55
N GLN A 93 19.88 -7.81 -1.73
CA GLN A 93 19.85 -7.53 -0.29
C GLN A 93 19.74 -6.03 0.00
N VAL A 94 20.48 -5.20 -0.75
CA VAL A 94 20.37 -3.73 -0.66
C VAL A 94 18.95 -3.29 -1.02
N ALA A 95 18.38 -3.76 -2.12
CA ALA A 95 17.02 -3.42 -2.54
C ALA A 95 15.97 -3.77 -1.46
N ARG A 96 16.11 -4.94 -0.83
CA ARG A 96 15.24 -5.37 0.27
C ARG A 96 15.39 -4.49 1.51
N VAL A 97 16.62 -4.18 1.92
CA VAL A 97 16.88 -3.29 3.06
C VAL A 97 16.31 -1.89 2.80
N LEU A 98 16.49 -1.34 1.60
CA LEU A 98 15.92 -0.05 1.23
C LEU A 98 14.39 -0.05 1.33
N ASN A 99 13.73 -1.10 0.84
CA ASN A 99 12.29 -1.27 0.95
C ASN A 99 11.84 -1.31 2.43
N LEU A 100 12.51 -2.12 3.26
CA LEU A 100 12.24 -2.20 4.70
C LEU A 100 12.40 -0.86 5.41
N LEU A 101 13.40 -0.07 5.05
CA LEU A 101 13.67 1.21 5.69
C LEU A 101 12.70 2.31 5.23
N GLN A 102 12.30 2.34 3.96
CA GLN A 102 11.41 3.36 3.40
C GLN A 102 9.93 3.11 3.67
N SER A 103 9.52 1.85 3.84
CA SER A 103 8.14 1.50 4.17
C SER A 103 7.74 2.15 5.49
N GLN A 104 6.61 2.86 5.51
CA GLN A 104 6.07 3.40 6.77
C GLN A 104 5.55 2.27 7.66
N GLY A 105 5.08 1.18 7.08
CA GLY A 105 4.52 0.02 7.79
C GLY A 105 3.09 0.26 8.26
N CYS A 106 2.36 1.09 7.56
CA CYS A 106 1.00 1.49 7.90
C CYS A 106 -0.01 0.48 7.33
N LEU A 107 -0.37 -0.54 8.13
CA LEU A 107 -1.42 -1.49 7.77
C LEU A 107 -2.79 -0.96 8.20
N GLN A 108 -3.75 -0.98 7.28
CA GLN A 108 -5.10 -0.47 7.48
C GLN A 108 -6.12 -1.41 6.83
N PHE A 109 -7.26 -1.59 7.49
CA PHE A 109 -8.41 -2.32 6.96
C PHE A 109 -9.56 -1.34 6.77
N TYR A 110 -10.18 -1.38 5.58
CA TYR A 110 -11.28 -0.52 5.21
C TYR A 110 -12.51 -1.32 4.81
N GLU A 111 -13.67 -0.91 5.28
CA GLU A 111 -14.92 -1.25 4.61
C GLU A 111 -14.90 -0.61 3.21
N THR A 112 -15.70 -1.10 2.28
CA THR A 112 -15.67 -0.63 0.91
C THR A 112 -17.03 -0.16 0.42
N TYR A 113 -17.03 0.82 -0.48
CA TYR A 113 -18.13 1.03 -1.40
C TYR A 113 -18.01 0.05 -2.56
N THR A 114 -19.12 -0.28 -3.19
CA THR A 114 -19.14 -0.99 -4.47
C THR A 114 -19.29 0.00 -5.63
N PHE A 115 -18.84 -0.38 -6.84
CA PHE A 115 -19.03 0.46 -8.01
C PHE A 115 -20.53 0.73 -8.27
N ASN A 116 -21.41 -0.24 -8.02
CA ASN A 116 -22.85 -0.04 -8.14
C ASN A 116 -23.37 1.11 -7.25
N GLU A 117 -22.84 1.27 -6.04
CA GLU A 117 -23.20 2.36 -5.12
C GLU A 117 -22.69 3.75 -5.58
N LEU A 118 -21.61 3.80 -6.38
CA LEU A 118 -20.93 5.02 -6.79
C LEU A 118 -21.09 5.36 -8.29
N SER A 119 -21.72 4.50 -9.07
CA SER A 119 -21.80 4.63 -10.53
C SER A 119 -22.39 5.97 -10.99
N ASP A 120 -23.42 6.46 -10.30
CA ASP A 120 -24.01 7.77 -10.57
C ASP A 120 -23.06 8.93 -10.29
N CYS A 121 -22.23 8.82 -9.25
CA CYS A 121 -21.19 9.81 -8.92
C CYS A 121 -20.12 9.86 -10.03
N PHE A 122 -19.63 8.70 -10.47
CA PHE A 122 -18.67 8.61 -11.57
C PHE A 122 -19.21 9.15 -12.88
N TYR A 123 -20.49 8.83 -13.19
CA TYR A 123 -21.16 9.38 -14.36
C TYR A 123 -21.22 10.92 -14.32
N LYS A 124 -21.68 11.50 -13.19
CA LYS A 124 -21.74 12.96 -13.02
C LYS A 124 -20.35 13.61 -13.09
N ALA A 125 -19.33 12.95 -12.54
CA ALA A 125 -17.96 13.41 -12.63
C ALA A 125 -17.49 13.46 -14.09
N ASN A 126 -17.73 12.40 -14.85
CA ASN A 126 -17.37 12.33 -16.27
C ASN A 126 -18.06 13.43 -17.10
N VAL A 127 -19.36 13.66 -16.87
CA VAL A 127 -20.13 14.74 -17.53
C VAL A 127 -19.56 16.11 -17.17
N LYS A 128 -19.35 16.40 -15.87
CA LYS A 128 -18.78 17.68 -15.40
C LYS A 128 -17.42 17.99 -16.03
N LEU A 129 -16.57 16.98 -16.19
CA LEU A 129 -15.27 17.13 -16.86
C LEU A 129 -15.43 17.40 -18.36
N ALA A 130 -16.35 16.73 -19.04
CA ALA A 130 -16.62 16.95 -20.45
C ALA A 130 -17.24 18.34 -20.74
N GLU A 131 -18.12 18.84 -19.87
CA GLU A 131 -18.72 20.18 -19.97
C GLU A 131 -17.66 21.30 -19.84
N LYS A 132 -16.58 21.08 -19.13
CA LYS A 132 -15.47 22.04 -18.99
C LYS A 132 -14.81 22.32 -20.33
N ASP A 133 -14.64 21.29 -21.15
CA ASP A 133 -14.03 21.42 -22.49
C ASP A 133 -15.05 21.86 -23.55
N ASN A 134 -16.34 21.57 -23.32
CA ASN A 134 -17.45 21.97 -24.21
C ASN A 134 -18.68 22.40 -23.40
N PRO A 135 -18.82 23.71 -23.03
CA PRO A 135 -19.92 24.22 -22.20
C PRO A 135 -21.33 24.06 -22.79
N ASN A 136 -21.45 23.77 -24.06
CA ASN A 136 -22.74 23.55 -24.75
C ASN A 136 -23.03 22.06 -24.98
N LEU A 137 -22.37 21.19 -24.24
CA LEU A 137 -22.52 19.75 -24.38
C LEU A 137 -23.92 19.32 -23.90
N GLU A 138 -24.71 18.71 -24.78
CA GLU A 138 -25.88 17.99 -24.35
C GLU A 138 -25.45 16.61 -23.82
N ALA A 139 -25.75 16.32 -22.54
CA ALA A 139 -25.45 15.03 -21.94
C ALA A 139 -26.25 13.92 -22.66
N ASP A 140 -25.58 13.18 -23.53
CA ASP A 140 -26.13 12.05 -24.27
C ASP A 140 -25.73 10.72 -23.59
N PHE A 141 -26.46 9.65 -23.90
CA PHE A 141 -26.18 8.26 -23.48
C PHE A 141 -24.74 7.82 -23.74
N LYS A 142 -24.05 8.46 -24.68
CA LYS A 142 -22.64 8.26 -24.97
C LYS A 142 -21.74 8.45 -23.74
N PHE A 143 -22.04 9.41 -22.86
CA PHE A 143 -21.26 9.67 -21.63
C PHE A 143 -21.39 8.59 -20.55
N LEU A 144 -22.25 7.61 -20.71
CA LEU A 144 -22.29 6.42 -19.85
C LEU A 144 -21.05 5.54 -20.03
N TYR A 145 -20.34 5.64 -21.16
CA TYR A 145 -19.26 4.73 -21.52
C TYR A 145 -18.02 5.44 -22.09
N GLU A 146 -18.15 6.70 -22.47
CA GLU A 146 -17.09 7.50 -23.09
C GLU A 146 -16.95 8.86 -22.37
N GLY A 147 -15.83 9.53 -22.56
CA GLY A 147 -15.57 10.86 -22.01
C GLY A 147 -14.30 10.94 -21.19
N PRO A 148 -13.90 12.13 -20.72
CA PRO A 148 -12.55 12.36 -20.18
C PRO A 148 -12.11 11.37 -19.11
N LEU A 149 -13.02 11.06 -18.16
CA LEU A 149 -12.71 10.11 -17.10
C LEU A 149 -12.82 8.66 -17.58
N PHE A 150 -13.87 8.32 -18.34
CA PHE A 150 -14.19 6.95 -18.75
C PHE A 150 -13.30 6.44 -19.88
N ASP A 151 -12.65 7.33 -20.62
CA ASP A 151 -11.66 6.94 -21.61
C ASP A 151 -10.41 6.39 -20.97
N LEU A 152 -10.05 6.85 -19.76
CA LEU A 152 -8.90 6.42 -19.01
C LEU A 152 -9.23 5.36 -17.94
N LEU A 153 -10.33 5.53 -17.19
CA LEU A 153 -10.77 4.63 -16.14
C LEU A 153 -11.89 3.71 -16.66
N LYS A 154 -11.58 2.44 -16.90
CA LYS A 154 -12.52 1.46 -17.43
C LYS A 154 -13.30 0.79 -16.30
N HIS A 155 -14.62 0.93 -16.34
CA HIS A 155 -15.53 0.35 -15.37
C HIS A 155 -16.05 -1.01 -15.82
N SER A 156 -16.39 -1.88 -14.88
CA SER A 156 -16.98 -3.19 -15.14
C SER A 156 -18.49 -3.17 -14.98
N PHE A 157 -19.19 -3.75 -15.97
CA PHE A 157 -20.64 -3.88 -15.98
C PHE A 157 -21.03 -5.33 -16.23
N ASN A 158 -22.05 -5.81 -15.50
CA ASN A 158 -22.68 -7.09 -15.72
C ASN A 158 -23.86 -6.93 -16.67
N GLN A 159 -23.92 -7.75 -17.71
CA GLN A 159 -25.11 -7.83 -18.55
C GLN A 159 -26.20 -8.62 -17.84
N ILE A 160 -27.29 -7.97 -17.43
CA ILE A 160 -28.41 -8.58 -16.71
C ILE A 160 -29.52 -9.05 -17.65
N ALA A 161 -29.58 -8.50 -18.86
CA ALA A 161 -30.48 -8.92 -19.96
C ALA A 161 -29.89 -8.42 -21.30
N PRO A 162 -30.36 -8.89 -22.46
CA PRO A 162 -29.92 -8.37 -23.75
C PRO A 162 -30.07 -6.84 -23.83
N GLY A 163 -28.92 -6.14 -23.99
CA GLY A 163 -28.85 -4.68 -24.03
C GLY A 163 -29.05 -3.95 -22.69
N LYS A 164 -29.17 -4.68 -21.57
CA LYS A 164 -29.24 -4.09 -20.22
C LYS A 164 -28.03 -4.45 -19.40
N TYR A 165 -27.40 -3.44 -18.83
CA TYR A 165 -26.17 -3.56 -18.02
C TYR A 165 -26.40 -2.94 -16.64
N GLU A 166 -25.79 -3.53 -15.62
CA GLU A 166 -25.73 -3.02 -14.24
C GLU A 166 -24.28 -2.90 -13.82
N ALA A 167 -23.94 -1.83 -13.09
CA ALA A 167 -22.62 -1.66 -12.52
C ALA A 167 -22.27 -2.83 -11.58
N GLU A 168 -21.06 -3.34 -11.70
CA GLU A 168 -20.64 -4.50 -10.93
C GLU A 168 -20.59 -4.19 -9.42
N ARG A 169 -21.00 -5.16 -8.61
CA ARG A 169 -20.99 -5.07 -7.14
C ARG A 169 -19.61 -5.45 -6.59
N THR A 170 -18.60 -4.70 -6.98
CA THR A 170 -17.22 -4.87 -6.56
C THR A 170 -16.68 -3.57 -5.97
N ALA A 171 -15.70 -3.68 -5.07
CA ALA A 171 -14.97 -2.53 -4.52
C ALA A 171 -14.03 -1.89 -5.56
N CYS A 172 -13.66 -2.63 -6.61
CA CYS A 172 -12.91 -2.10 -7.74
C CYS A 172 -13.85 -1.28 -8.62
N VAL A 173 -13.78 0.04 -8.51
CA VAL A 173 -14.65 0.96 -9.25
C VAL A 173 -14.22 1.18 -10.69
N GLY A 174 -13.01 0.76 -11.04
CA GLY A 174 -12.49 0.80 -12.41
C GLY A 174 -11.04 0.38 -12.48
N LYS A 175 -10.59 0.11 -13.71
CA LYS A 175 -9.20 -0.24 -14.01
C LYS A 175 -8.61 0.76 -14.99
N ALA A 176 -7.34 1.12 -14.81
CA ALA A 176 -6.63 2.07 -15.67
C ALA A 176 -5.18 1.67 -15.87
N LYS A 177 -4.59 2.12 -16.97
CA LYS A 177 -3.15 1.97 -17.17
C LYS A 177 -2.39 2.73 -16.07
N ALA A 178 -1.31 2.16 -15.59
CA ALA A 178 -0.48 2.77 -14.53
C ALA A 178 -0.02 4.20 -14.88
N ILE A 179 0.26 4.45 -16.17
CA ILE A 179 0.66 5.77 -16.68
C ILE A 179 -0.45 6.83 -16.55
N ASP A 180 -1.71 6.44 -16.57
CA ASP A 180 -2.87 7.34 -16.56
C ASP A 180 -3.34 7.69 -15.13
N THR A 181 -2.83 7.02 -14.10
CA THR A 181 -3.28 7.16 -12.70
C THR A 181 -3.18 8.59 -12.18
N LEU A 182 -2.13 9.33 -12.57
CA LEU A 182 -1.96 10.72 -12.15
C LEU A 182 -3.06 11.63 -12.74
N ALA A 183 -3.37 11.48 -14.03
CA ALA A 183 -4.42 12.23 -14.70
C ALA A 183 -5.80 11.92 -14.09
N ILE A 184 -6.08 10.64 -13.85
CA ILE A 184 -7.32 10.20 -13.19
C ILE A 184 -7.44 10.80 -11.78
N ASN A 185 -6.37 10.76 -10.99
CA ASN A 185 -6.37 11.35 -9.65
C ASN A 185 -6.69 12.86 -9.68
N GLN A 186 -6.14 13.60 -10.64
CA GLN A 186 -6.44 15.03 -10.82
C GLN A 186 -7.93 15.26 -11.17
N MET A 187 -8.50 14.47 -12.09
CA MET A 187 -9.92 14.53 -12.44
C MET A 187 -10.82 14.22 -11.25
N LEU A 188 -10.47 13.21 -10.43
CA LEU A 188 -11.22 12.83 -9.24
C LEU A 188 -11.13 13.89 -8.12
N ILE A 189 -9.99 14.58 -7.97
CA ILE A 189 -9.85 15.70 -7.06
C ILE A 189 -10.73 16.86 -7.51
N GLU A 190 -10.75 17.19 -8.81
CA GLU A 190 -11.56 18.28 -9.38
C GLU A 190 -13.06 18.04 -9.23
N THR A 191 -13.49 16.78 -9.20
CA THR A 191 -14.89 16.38 -9.09
C THR A 191 -15.26 15.81 -7.72
N ARG A 192 -14.41 16.03 -6.71
CA ARG A 192 -14.54 15.45 -5.36
C ARG A 192 -15.89 15.76 -4.68
N ASP A 193 -16.47 16.90 -4.96
CA ASP A 193 -17.77 17.36 -4.46
C ASP A 193 -18.95 16.49 -4.90
N LEU A 194 -18.80 15.69 -5.94
CA LEU A 194 -19.84 14.76 -6.46
C LEU A 194 -19.85 13.41 -5.74
N PHE A 195 -18.88 13.13 -4.91
CA PHE A 195 -18.71 11.86 -4.21
C PHE A 195 -19.03 11.97 -2.72
N PRO A 196 -19.39 10.84 -2.05
CA PRO A 196 -19.54 10.83 -0.60
C PRO A 196 -18.31 11.40 0.12
N HIS A 197 -18.53 12.13 1.21
CA HIS A 197 -17.44 12.76 1.97
C HIS A 197 -16.50 11.75 2.63
N ASP A 198 -17.02 10.57 2.97
CA ASP A 198 -16.30 9.45 3.57
C ASP A 198 -15.71 8.47 2.52
N LEU A 199 -15.78 8.79 1.23
CA LEU A 199 -15.09 8.03 0.20
C LEU A 199 -13.59 8.38 0.19
N LYS A 200 -12.75 7.36 0.20
CA LYS A 200 -11.33 7.41 -0.14
C LYS A 200 -11.06 6.45 -1.29
N LEU A 201 -10.31 6.87 -2.28
CA LEU A 201 -9.91 6.04 -3.41
C LEU A 201 -8.43 5.66 -3.27
N ALA A 202 -8.10 4.41 -3.57
CA ALA A 202 -6.73 3.93 -3.54
C ALA A 202 -6.47 2.93 -4.66
N TRP A 203 -5.28 2.95 -5.24
CA TRP A 203 -4.86 2.04 -6.29
C TRP A 203 -4.36 0.71 -5.71
N THR A 204 -4.52 -0.38 -6.46
CA THR A 204 -3.86 -1.65 -6.15
C THR A 204 -2.34 -1.48 -6.26
N VAL A 205 -1.59 -2.26 -5.45
CA VAL A 205 -0.12 -2.19 -5.47
C VAL A 205 0.45 -2.86 -6.71
N GLU A 206 -0.10 -4.03 -7.08
CA GLU A 206 0.38 -4.80 -8.21
C GLU A 206 -0.44 -4.53 -9.47
N PRO A 207 0.22 -4.29 -10.61
CA PRO A 207 -0.45 -4.20 -11.89
C PRO A 207 -0.80 -5.59 -12.44
N GLU A 208 -1.95 -5.68 -13.08
CA GLU A 208 -2.26 -6.76 -14.02
C GLU A 208 -1.68 -6.41 -15.40
N ILE A 209 -1.12 -7.37 -16.10
CA ILE A 209 -0.67 -7.14 -17.49
C ILE A 209 -1.83 -7.45 -18.44
N VAL A 210 -2.33 -6.41 -19.09
CA VAL A 210 -3.42 -6.49 -20.07
C VAL A 210 -2.94 -5.81 -21.36
N ASP A 211 -2.93 -6.54 -22.48
CA ASP A 211 -2.48 -6.04 -23.78
C ASP A 211 -1.12 -5.30 -23.69
N ASP A 212 -0.12 -5.94 -23.09
CA ASP A 212 1.23 -5.42 -22.86
C ASP A 212 1.29 -4.11 -22.05
N SER A 213 0.23 -3.77 -21.37
CA SER A 213 0.14 -2.59 -20.49
C SER A 213 -0.04 -2.99 -19.04
N GLU A 214 0.64 -2.30 -18.14
CA GLU A 214 0.41 -2.39 -16.69
C GLU A 214 -0.91 -1.69 -16.34
N VAL A 215 -1.84 -2.43 -15.74
CA VAL A 215 -3.18 -1.97 -15.39
C VAL A 215 -3.40 -2.11 -13.89
N LEU A 216 -3.80 -1.02 -13.26
CA LEU A 216 -4.11 -0.97 -11.82
C LEU A 216 -5.61 -0.84 -11.58
N GLY A 217 -6.09 -1.47 -10.50
CA GLY A 217 -7.45 -1.33 -10.01
C GLY A 217 -7.60 -0.13 -9.08
N LEU A 218 -8.65 0.66 -9.25
CA LEU A 218 -9.02 1.74 -8.32
C LEU A 218 -10.08 1.22 -7.35
N ILE A 219 -9.78 1.20 -6.06
CA ILE A 219 -10.62 0.62 -5.02
C ILE A 219 -11.29 1.72 -4.20
N ALA A 220 -12.59 1.58 -3.98
CA ALA A 220 -13.39 2.53 -3.22
C ALA A 220 -13.45 2.15 -1.74
N LEU A 221 -12.68 2.85 -0.93
CA LEU A 221 -12.56 2.68 0.51
C LEU A 221 -13.58 3.56 1.23
N LYS A 222 -14.15 3.04 2.31
CA LYS A 222 -15.07 3.78 3.16
C LYS A 222 -14.39 4.19 4.46
N LEU A 223 -14.37 5.50 4.74
CA LEU A 223 -13.87 6.04 5.99
C LEU A 223 -14.95 5.91 7.08
N SER A 224 -14.52 5.72 8.31
CA SER A 224 -15.39 5.83 9.49
C SER A 224 -15.78 7.30 9.75
N PRO A 225 -16.78 7.59 10.59
CA PRO A 225 -17.22 8.95 10.86
C PRO A 225 -16.12 9.90 11.39
N ASP A 226 -15.06 9.37 11.97
CA ASP A 226 -13.87 10.12 12.40
C ASP A 226 -12.76 10.22 11.33
N ASN A 227 -13.10 9.94 10.07
CA ASN A 227 -12.21 9.96 8.90
C ASN A 227 -11.02 9.00 8.99
N LYS A 228 -11.20 7.85 9.65
CA LYS A 228 -10.17 6.81 9.79
C LYS A 228 -10.53 5.53 9.06
N CYS A 229 -9.58 4.61 9.01
CA CYS A 229 -9.84 3.22 8.63
C CYS A 229 -10.68 2.51 9.69
N ALA A 230 -11.31 1.40 9.32
CA ALA A 230 -12.11 0.59 10.23
C ALA A 230 -11.25 -0.11 11.31
N LEU A 231 -10.01 -0.49 10.94
CA LEU A 231 -9.01 -1.06 11.84
C LEU A 231 -7.60 -0.71 11.32
N ASN A 232 -6.67 -0.41 12.22
CA ASN A 232 -5.27 -0.07 11.87
C ASN A 232 -4.26 -1.07 12.48
N GLY A 233 -2.98 -0.88 12.15
CA GLY A 233 -1.89 -1.74 12.60
C GLY A 233 -1.70 -1.83 14.12
N GLU A 234 -2.21 -0.89 14.92
CA GLU A 234 -2.17 -0.96 16.38
C GLU A 234 -2.97 -2.15 16.94
N ALA A 235 -3.92 -2.65 16.17
CA ALA A 235 -4.68 -3.84 16.49
C ALA A 235 -3.90 -5.14 16.30
N ILE A 236 -2.75 -5.11 15.64
CA ILE A 236 -1.95 -6.29 15.32
C ILE A 236 -1.05 -6.63 16.52
N SER A 237 -1.12 -7.89 16.97
CA SER A 237 -0.26 -8.43 18.02
C SER A 237 0.92 -9.24 17.47
N ASP A 238 0.74 -9.91 16.32
CA ASP A 238 1.77 -10.70 15.64
C ASP A 238 1.43 -10.87 14.16
N ALA A 239 2.45 -11.15 13.36
CA ALA A 239 2.33 -11.52 11.95
C ALA A 239 3.31 -12.64 11.61
N ARG A 240 2.91 -13.59 10.76
CA ARG A 240 3.76 -14.74 10.39
C ARG A 240 3.59 -15.08 8.92
N LEU A 241 4.68 -15.52 8.29
CA LEU A 241 4.61 -16.22 7.01
C LEU A 241 4.05 -17.63 7.26
N GLU A 242 3.04 -17.98 6.50
CA GLU A 242 2.51 -19.32 6.38
C GLU A 242 2.43 -19.70 4.90
N TYR A 243 2.12 -20.96 4.62
CA TYR A 243 1.91 -21.43 3.25
C TYR A 243 0.54 -22.08 3.15
N SER A 244 -0.19 -21.68 2.13
CA SER A 244 -1.51 -22.24 1.84
C SER A 244 -1.46 -23.75 1.71
N SER A 245 -2.29 -24.44 2.49
CA SER A 245 -2.41 -25.90 2.42
C SER A 245 -3.03 -26.40 1.11
N TYR A 246 -3.64 -25.49 0.33
CA TYR A 246 -4.32 -25.82 -0.92
C TYR A 246 -3.38 -25.79 -2.13
N ASN A 247 -2.57 -24.73 -2.26
CA ASN A 247 -1.73 -24.50 -3.45
C ASN A 247 -0.24 -24.27 -3.11
N GLY A 248 0.13 -24.23 -1.81
CA GLY A 248 1.50 -24.01 -1.36
C GLY A 248 2.01 -22.58 -1.55
N GLU A 249 1.14 -21.64 -1.90
CA GLU A 249 1.51 -20.23 -2.04
C GLU A 249 1.75 -19.55 -0.69
N PRO A 250 2.63 -18.54 -0.62
CA PRO A 250 2.88 -17.82 0.61
C PRO A 250 1.63 -17.03 1.04
N GLU A 251 1.37 -17.02 2.34
CA GLU A 251 0.29 -16.31 3.00
C GLU A 251 0.84 -15.58 4.22
N ILE A 252 0.29 -14.42 4.54
CA ILE A 252 0.62 -13.71 5.78
C ILE A 252 -0.52 -13.90 6.76
N LEU A 253 -0.28 -14.68 7.81
CA LEU A 253 -1.19 -14.76 8.95
C LEU A 253 -0.98 -13.56 9.85
N ILE A 254 -2.06 -12.81 10.07
CA ILE A 254 -2.11 -11.67 11.00
C ILE A 254 -2.92 -12.11 12.23
N MET A 255 -2.37 -11.83 13.40
CA MET A 255 -3.04 -12.02 14.68
C MET A 255 -3.28 -10.67 15.34
N MET A 256 -4.50 -10.46 15.79
CA MET A 256 -4.92 -9.23 16.42
C MET A 256 -4.89 -9.36 17.95
N ASN A 257 -4.69 -8.23 18.62
CA ASN A 257 -4.88 -8.15 20.06
C ASN A 257 -6.39 -8.25 20.43
N ASN A 258 -6.71 -8.30 21.72
CA ASN A 258 -8.09 -8.52 22.19
C ASN A 258 -9.09 -7.46 21.67
N GLU A 259 -8.70 -6.19 21.60
CA GLU A 259 -9.56 -5.11 21.10
C GLU A 259 -9.69 -5.17 19.58
N GLY A 260 -8.59 -5.47 18.89
CA GLY A 260 -8.58 -5.71 17.45
C GLY A 260 -9.48 -6.89 17.06
N ALA A 261 -9.42 -8.00 17.81
CA ALA A 261 -10.24 -9.18 17.56
C ALA A 261 -11.74 -8.89 17.65
N LYS A 262 -12.18 -8.14 18.67
CA LYS A 262 -13.58 -7.71 18.81
C LYS A 262 -14.02 -6.80 17.66
N SER A 263 -13.15 -5.85 17.29
CA SER A 263 -13.43 -4.94 16.18
C SER A 263 -13.49 -5.68 14.85
N TRP A 264 -12.56 -6.61 14.62
CA TRP A 264 -12.51 -7.45 13.42
C TRP A 264 -13.75 -8.35 13.29
N GLN A 265 -14.18 -8.98 14.40
CA GLN A 265 -15.40 -9.76 14.44
C GLN A 265 -16.60 -8.93 14.00
N ARG A 266 -16.76 -7.72 14.58
CA ARG A 266 -17.85 -6.81 14.22
C ARG A 266 -17.78 -6.35 12.77
N ILE A 267 -16.59 -5.97 12.29
CA ILE A 267 -16.38 -5.50 10.92
C ILE A 267 -16.71 -6.62 9.93
N THR A 268 -16.19 -7.82 10.14
CA THR A 268 -16.46 -8.95 9.24
C THR A 268 -17.93 -9.38 9.31
N GLY A 269 -18.54 -9.42 10.49
CA GLY A 269 -19.96 -9.73 10.64
C GLY A 269 -20.87 -8.76 9.90
N ASN A 270 -20.56 -7.46 9.89
CA ASN A 270 -21.34 -6.42 9.21
C ASN A 270 -21.11 -6.40 7.68
N ASN A 271 -20.06 -7.06 7.19
CA ASN A 271 -19.65 -7.01 5.77
C ASN A 271 -19.71 -8.38 5.08
N ILE A 272 -20.51 -9.33 5.58
CA ILE A 272 -20.70 -10.63 4.92
C ILE A 272 -21.24 -10.39 3.50
N GLY A 273 -20.59 -10.99 2.50
CA GLY A 273 -20.89 -10.79 1.08
C GLY A 273 -20.32 -9.50 0.46
N ARG A 274 -19.68 -8.65 1.25
CA ARG A 274 -18.97 -7.44 0.81
C ARG A 274 -17.46 -7.65 0.89
N GLN A 275 -16.72 -6.76 0.25
CA GLN A 275 -15.27 -6.76 0.29
C GLN A 275 -14.74 -5.88 1.42
N ILE A 276 -13.65 -6.31 2.06
CA ILE A 276 -12.85 -5.50 2.98
C ILE A 276 -11.49 -5.31 2.33
N ALA A 277 -11.07 -4.05 2.19
CA ALA A 277 -9.78 -3.75 1.61
C ALA A 277 -8.68 -3.74 2.67
N ILE A 278 -7.57 -4.40 2.36
CA ILE A 278 -6.33 -4.42 3.13
C ILE A 278 -5.34 -3.50 2.44
N VAL A 279 -5.03 -2.40 3.10
CA VAL A 279 -4.19 -1.32 2.58
C VAL A 279 -2.90 -1.28 3.37
N PHE A 280 -1.78 -1.26 2.67
CA PHE A 280 -0.47 -1.12 3.27
C PHE A 280 0.27 0.04 2.59
N ASP A 281 0.73 0.99 3.39
CA ASP A 281 1.40 2.22 2.94
C ASP A 281 0.64 2.98 1.82
N GLY A 282 -0.71 2.98 1.91
CA GLY A 282 -1.58 3.73 1.00
C GLY A 282 -2.03 2.97 -0.26
N TYR A 283 -1.48 1.79 -0.51
CA TYR A 283 -1.85 0.93 -1.64
C TYR A 283 -2.69 -0.27 -1.20
N VAL A 284 -3.65 -0.66 -2.04
CA VAL A 284 -4.48 -1.83 -1.77
C VAL A 284 -3.74 -3.08 -2.22
N TYR A 285 -3.44 -3.95 -1.25
CA TYR A 285 -2.84 -5.25 -1.53
C TYR A 285 -3.91 -6.29 -1.84
N PHE A 286 -4.99 -6.32 -1.04
CA PHE A 286 -6.05 -7.30 -1.17
C PHE A 286 -7.41 -6.67 -0.83
N TYR A 287 -8.47 -7.18 -1.44
CA TYR A 287 -9.84 -6.78 -1.13
C TYR A 287 -10.80 -7.99 -1.22
N PRO A 288 -10.59 -9.02 -0.36
CA PRO A 288 -11.37 -10.24 -0.40
C PRO A 288 -12.85 -10.01 0.00
N VAL A 289 -13.71 -10.90 -0.53
CA VAL A 289 -15.10 -10.98 -0.10
C VAL A 289 -15.16 -11.68 1.27
N VAL A 290 -15.84 -11.08 2.22
CA VAL A 290 -16.10 -11.67 3.54
C VAL A 290 -17.16 -12.74 3.40
N THR A 291 -16.81 -13.99 3.69
CA THR A 291 -17.74 -15.13 3.60
C THR A 291 -18.47 -15.41 4.92
N SER A 292 -17.87 -15.05 6.04
CA SER A 292 -18.44 -15.24 7.37
C SER A 292 -17.79 -14.28 8.38
N GLU A 293 -18.46 -14.10 9.52
CA GLU A 293 -17.88 -13.45 10.70
C GLU A 293 -16.62 -14.18 11.17
N ILE A 294 -15.57 -13.42 11.54
CA ILE A 294 -14.29 -13.96 12.01
C ILE A 294 -14.07 -13.59 13.48
N PRO A 295 -14.41 -14.50 14.42
CA PRO A 295 -14.45 -14.14 15.86
C PRO A 295 -13.09 -14.12 16.55
N ASN A 296 -12.05 -14.75 15.96
CA ASN A 296 -10.80 -15.06 16.67
C ASN A 296 -9.67 -14.07 16.42
N GLY A 297 -9.95 -12.92 15.77
CA GLY A 297 -8.94 -11.89 15.47
C GLY A 297 -7.79 -12.41 14.60
N ARG A 298 -8.08 -13.36 13.70
CA ARG A 298 -7.13 -13.86 12.70
C ARG A 298 -7.56 -13.38 11.33
N ALA A 299 -6.61 -12.91 10.56
CA ALA A 299 -6.79 -12.58 9.16
C ALA A 299 -5.64 -13.18 8.37
N THR A 300 -5.94 -13.78 7.23
CA THR A 300 -4.92 -14.26 6.30
C THR A 300 -4.91 -13.36 5.10
N ILE A 301 -3.74 -12.85 4.75
CA ILE A 301 -3.49 -12.12 3.52
C ILE A 301 -2.92 -13.12 2.53
N SER A 302 -3.68 -13.42 1.48
CA SER A 302 -3.30 -14.41 0.46
C SER A 302 -3.80 -13.99 -0.91
N GLY A 303 -3.14 -14.43 -1.97
CA GLY A 303 -3.50 -14.14 -3.36
C GLY A 303 -2.64 -13.04 -4.00
N GLY A 304 -3.00 -12.61 -5.21
CA GLY A 304 -2.12 -11.81 -6.05
C GLY A 304 -0.90 -12.62 -6.48
N ASN A 305 0.20 -11.93 -6.76
CA ASN A 305 1.49 -12.55 -7.05
C ASN A 305 2.43 -12.44 -5.82
N LEU A 306 1.88 -12.50 -4.61
CA LEU A 306 2.65 -12.39 -3.36
C LEU A 306 3.79 -13.42 -3.34
N THR A 307 5.02 -12.96 -3.43
CA THR A 307 6.19 -13.81 -3.33
C THR A 307 6.54 -14.09 -1.88
N THR A 308 7.26 -15.19 -1.62
CA THR A 308 7.76 -15.51 -0.28
C THR A 308 8.61 -14.36 0.29
N GLU A 309 9.43 -13.72 -0.55
CA GLU A 309 10.30 -12.62 -0.15
C GLU A 309 9.50 -11.38 0.27
N GLU A 310 8.49 -11.00 -0.50
CA GLU A 310 7.59 -9.89 -0.15
C GLU A 310 6.81 -10.18 1.13
N ALA A 311 6.31 -11.42 1.29
CA ALA A 311 5.62 -11.83 2.50
C ALA A 311 6.52 -11.72 3.74
N ILE A 312 7.78 -12.16 3.67
CA ILE A 312 8.78 -12.01 4.73
C ILE A 312 9.00 -10.52 5.04
N ASN A 313 9.19 -9.68 4.03
CA ASN A 313 9.41 -8.25 4.21
C ASN A 313 8.22 -7.57 4.91
N ILE A 314 6.99 -7.86 4.48
CA ILE A 314 5.77 -7.33 5.12
C ILE A 314 5.67 -7.82 6.57
N VAL A 315 5.91 -9.10 6.83
CA VAL A 315 5.91 -9.68 8.19
C VAL A 315 6.93 -8.96 9.08
N ASN A 316 8.15 -8.71 8.60
CA ASN A 316 9.20 -8.03 9.34
C ASN A 316 8.83 -6.57 9.65
N ILE A 317 8.22 -5.87 8.69
CA ILE A 317 7.72 -4.52 8.89
C ILE A 317 6.62 -4.50 9.96
N LEU A 318 5.63 -5.41 9.88
CA LEU A 318 4.54 -5.50 10.84
C LEU A 318 5.03 -5.82 12.25
N LYS A 319 5.99 -6.75 12.40
CA LYS A 319 6.60 -7.11 13.69
C LYS A 319 7.43 -5.96 14.28
N ALA A 320 8.13 -5.21 13.45
CA ALA A 320 8.94 -4.07 13.91
C ALA A 320 8.09 -2.86 14.28
N GLY A 321 6.93 -2.72 13.64
CA GLY A 321 5.99 -1.63 13.84
C GLY A 321 6.17 -0.49 12.85
N MET A 322 5.23 0.46 12.94
CA MET A 322 5.13 1.61 12.03
C MET A 322 6.19 2.66 12.36
N LEU A 323 6.78 3.25 11.33
CA LEU A 323 7.57 4.47 11.46
C LEU A 323 6.64 5.66 11.79
N PRO A 324 7.03 6.53 12.73
CA PRO A 324 6.18 7.66 13.13
C PRO A 324 6.03 8.72 12.04
N VAL A 325 6.97 8.79 11.12
CA VAL A 325 7.00 9.73 9.99
C VAL A 325 7.61 9.05 8.76
N PRO A 326 7.30 9.53 7.55
CA PRO A 326 7.98 9.10 6.34
C PRO A 326 9.49 9.39 6.41
N VAL A 327 10.27 8.52 5.81
CA VAL A 327 11.71 8.64 5.69
C VAL A 327 12.14 8.48 4.23
N THR A 328 13.30 9.06 3.89
CA THR A 328 13.86 8.98 2.54
C THR A 328 15.30 8.50 2.62
N VAL A 329 15.66 7.51 1.82
CA VAL A 329 17.07 7.12 1.66
C VAL A 329 17.78 8.19 0.84
N VAL A 330 18.90 8.69 1.31
CA VAL A 330 19.60 9.82 0.70
C VAL A 330 20.99 9.48 0.18
N GLU A 331 21.64 8.42 0.67
CA GLU A 331 22.92 7.87 0.13
C GLU A 331 23.26 6.53 0.81
#